data_52d37d7ff36626043e7956d6ec606110
#
_entry.id   52d37d7ff36626043e7956d6ec606110
#
_cell.length_a   1.000
_cell.length_b   1.000
_cell.length_c   1.000
_cell.angle_alpha   90.00
_cell.angle_beta   90.00
_cell.angle_gamma   90.00
#
_symmetry.space_group_name_H-M   'P 1'
#
loop_
_entity.id
_entity.type
_entity.pdbx_description
1 polymer ?
#
loop_
_entity_poly.entity_id
_entity_poly.type
_entity_poly.pdbx_seq_one_letter_code
_entity_poly.pdbx_strand_id
1 'polypeptide(L)'
;MRIIIIGTQGQVGWELTRRAPALGHDMLAWDVAELDITDAAAVDRQLAASGVEVVINAAAYTAVDKAEQEPELAFAVNRDGPAHLAAACARLNIPLLHISTDYVYDGRKPGPYVENDTVTPLGVYGASKLAGDEAVRRLLRRHLILRVSWVFGIHGHNFVKTILRLAREREELRVVADQYGCPTFAGDIADTLLELAGRGAEIDACDGWGVYHYCGEPATTWHGFASAIVELARARESLPVKTVTAITTADYPTPAARPANSVLDCARLAARLGIQPRPWRVGLEALLDVR
;
A
#
# COMPACT_ATOMS: atom_id res chain seq x y z
N MET A 1 -8.41 19.24 -11.07
CA MET A 1 -8.17 19.68 -9.68
C MET A 1 -6.68 19.65 -9.37
N ARG A 2 -6.27 20.40 -8.36
CA ARG A 2 -4.87 20.43 -7.93
C ARG A 2 -4.66 19.49 -6.74
N ILE A 3 -3.76 18.51 -6.88
CA ILE A 3 -3.49 17.49 -5.89
C ILE A 3 -2.03 17.52 -5.42
N ILE A 4 -1.78 17.15 -4.17
CA ILE A 4 -0.42 16.81 -3.70
C ILE A 4 -0.31 15.30 -3.57
N ILE A 5 0.77 14.73 -4.11
CA ILE A 5 1.19 13.35 -3.92
C ILE A 5 2.47 13.36 -3.10
N ILE A 6 2.45 12.71 -1.93
CA ILE A 6 3.60 12.62 -1.01
C ILE A 6 4.12 11.19 -1.02
N GLY A 7 5.46 11.01 -1.07
CA GLY A 7 6.13 9.72 -1.16
C GLY A 7 6.22 9.22 -2.61
N THR A 8 6.58 10.12 -3.51
CA THR A 8 6.58 9.91 -4.96
C THR A 8 7.65 8.96 -5.47
N GLN A 9 8.68 8.67 -4.68
CA GLN A 9 9.70 7.67 -5.00
C GLN A 9 9.31 6.25 -4.60
N GLY A 10 8.23 6.06 -3.83
CA GLY A 10 7.65 4.76 -3.53
C GLY A 10 6.89 4.16 -4.72
N GLN A 11 6.58 2.86 -4.67
CA GLN A 11 5.90 2.15 -5.77
C GLN A 11 4.57 2.81 -6.16
N VAL A 12 3.70 3.10 -5.18
CA VAL A 12 2.38 3.70 -5.44
C VAL A 12 2.51 5.20 -5.79
N GLY A 13 3.38 5.94 -5.10
CA GLY A 13 3.63 7.35 -5.39
C GLY A 13 4.13 7.56 -6.82
N TRP A 14 5.02 6.70 -7.30
CA TRP A 14 5.49 6.73 -8.68
C TRP A 14 4.38 6.46 -9.70
N GLU A 15 3.50 5.50 -9.45
CA GLU A 15 2.35 5.24 -10.32
C GLU A 15 1.36 6.42 -10.30
N LEU A 16 1.12 7.03 -9.14
CA LEU A 16 0.26 8.22 -9.01
C LEU A 16 0.79 9.37 -9.86
N THR A 17 2.10 9.67 -9.78
CA THR A 17 2.70 10.79 -10.53
C THR A 17 2.64 10.60 -12.03
N ARG A 18 2.69 9.36 -12.52
CA ARG A 18 2.60 9.07 -13.96
C ARG A 18 1.17 9.12 -14.49
N ARG A 19 0.18 8.80 -13.65
CA ARG A 19 -1.23 8.66 -14.05
C ARG A 19 -2.03 9.94 -13.86
N ALA A 20 -1.74 10.72 -12.84
CA ALA A 20 -2.49 11.94 -12.52
C ALA A 20 -2.60 12.94 -13.68
N PRO A 21 -1.53 13.25 -14.46
CA PRO A 21 -1.63 14.17 -15.59
C PRO A 21 -2.57 13.69 -16.70
N ALA A 22 -2.60 12.37 -16.97
CA ALA A 22 -3.48 11.79 -17.99
C ALA A 22 -4.97 11.92 -17.64
N LEU A 23 -5.28 12.09 -16.34
CA LEU A 23 -6.63 12.34 -15.82
C LEU A 23 -6.96 13.84 -15.70
N GLY A 24 -6.07 14.73 -16.18
CA GLY A 24 -6.27 16.18 -16.15
C GLY A 24 -6.05 16.81 -14.77
N HIS A 25 -5.32 16.16 -13.87
CA HIS A 25 -4.97 16.72 -12.59
C HIS A 25 -3.70 17.59 -12.68
N ASP A 26 -3.75 18.80 -12.11
CA ASP A 26 -2.58 19.58 -11.76
C ASP A 26 -2.01 19.01 -10.47
N MET A 27 -0.75 18.55 -10.50
CA MET A 27 -0.17 17.86 -9.33
C MET A 27 1.12 18.50 -8.85
N LEU A 28 1.30 18.47 -7.52
CA LEU A 28 2.57 18.65 -6.86
C LEU A 28 3.06 17.28 -6.40
N ALA A 29 4.26 16.92 -6.83
CA ALA A 29 4.91 15.65 -6.50
C ALA A 29 6.00 15.90 -5.47
N TRP A 30 5.81 15.43 -4.23
CA TRP A 30 6.74 15.65 -3.13
C TRP A 30 7.25 14.32 -2.54
N ASP A 31 8.53 14.32 -2.22
CA ASP A 31 9.18 13.29 -1.42
C ASP A 31 9.90 13.94 -0.23
N VAL A 32 10.69 13.19 0.52
CA VAL A 32 11.37 13.68 1.72
C VAL A 32 12.25 14.91 1.46
N ALA A 33 12.79 15.07 0.25
CA ALA A 33 13.61 16.21 -0.14
C ALA A 33 12.78 17.51 -0.24
N GLU A 34 11.54 17.43 -0.72
CA GLU A 34 10.61 18.55 -0.85
C GLU A 34 9.84 18.78 0.45
N LEU A 35 9.42 17.68 1.12
CA LEU A 35 8.67 17.75 2.36
C LEU A 35 8.95 16.53 3.24
N ASP A 36 9.71 16.74 4.32
CA ASP A 36 9.75 15.77 5.42
C ASP A 36 8.46 15.87 6.23
N ILE A 37 7.61 14.85 6.13
CA ILE A 37 6.33 14.80 6.85
C ILE A 37 6.48 14.73 8.37
N THR A 38 7.68 14.43 8.88
CA THR A 38 7.95 14.42 10.33
C THR A 38 8.15 15.83 10.89
N ASP A 39 8.41 16.85 10.03
CA ASP A 39 8.45 18.27 10.41
C ASP A 39 7.05 18.89 10.32
N ALA A 40 6.35 18.97 11.44
CA ALA A 40 5.02 19.56 11.55
C ALA A 40 4.93 21.00 11.01
N ALA A 41 5.96 21.81 11.26
CA ALA A 41 5.98 23.22 10.84
C ALA A 41 6.19 23.34 9.32
N ALA A 42 7.01 22.49 8.72
CA ALA A 42 7.17 22.41 7.27
C ALA A 42 5.87 21.96 6.59
N VAL A 43 5.23 20.90 7.11
CA VAL A 43 3.94 20.41 6.62
C VAL A 43 2.89 21.52 6.59
N ASP A 44 2.75 22.24 7.70
CA ASP A 44 1.77 23.32 7.84
C ASP A 44 2.00 24.46 6.85
N ARG A 45 3.24 24.95 6.77
CA ARG A 45 3.59 26.05 5.86
C ARG A 45 3.41 25.67 4.38
N GLN A 46 3.89 24.48 3.99
CA GLN A 46 3.91 24.11 2.58
C GLN A 46 2.51 23.76 2.08
N LEU A 47 1.68 23.06 2.87
CA LEU A 47 0.31 22.78 2.50
C LEU A 47 -0.52 24.07 2.40
N ALA A 48 -0.37 25.00 3.35
CA ALA A 48 -1.07 26.29 3.31
C ALA A 48 -0.71 27.13 2.06
N ALA A 49 0.55 27.07 1.62
CA ALA A 49 1.01 27.82 0.44
C ALA A 49 0.68 27.12 -0.90
N SER A 50 0.33 25.85 -0.89
CA SER A 50 0.22 25.04 -2.09
C SER A 50 -1.06 25.28 -2.91
N GLY A 51 -2.15 25.69 -2.27
CA GLY A 51 -3.46 25.87 -2.90
C GLY A 51 -4.07 24.57 -3.44
N VAL A 52 -3.74 23.42 -2.83
CA VAL A 52 -4.26 22.11 -3.26
C VAL A 52 -5.65 21.84 -2.71
N GLU A 53 -6.37 20.99 -3.42
CA GLU A 53 -7.74 20.60 -3.11
C GLU A 53 -7.81 19.24 -2.41
N VAL A 54 -6.75 18.41 -2.53
CA VAL A 54 -6.66 17.09 -1.90
C VAL A 54 -5.20 16.67 -1.71
N VAL A 55 -4.93 15.93 -0.64
CA VAL A 55 -3.63 15.34 -0.33
C VAL A 55 -3.72 13.82 -0.45
N ILE A 56 -2.78 13.21 -1.19
CA ILE A 56 -2.59 11.75 -1.26
C ILE A 56 -1.26 11.42 -0.58
N ASN A 57 -1.33 10.73 0.55
CA ASN A 57 -0.14 10.31 1.30
C ASN A 57 0.21 8.85 0.99
N ALA A 58 1.23 8.66 0.17
CA ALA A 58 1.88 7.38 -0.13
C ALA A 58 3.24 7.22 0.58
N ALA A 59 3.66 8.22 1.37
CA ALA A 59 4.89 8.14 2.16
C ALA A 59 4.69 7.22 3.36
N ALA A 60 5.65 6.32 3.58
CA ALA A 60 5.69 5.43 4.74
C ALA A 60 7.09 4.85 4.94
N TYR A 61 7.44 4.53 6.17
CA TYR A 61 8.54 3.64 6.51
C TYR A 61 8.05 2.19 6.30
N THR A 62 8.54 1.51 5.27
CA THR A 62 8.04 0.19 4.84
C THR A 62 9.03 -0.97 5.04
N ALA A 63 10.20 -0.71 5.60
CA ALA A 63 11.22 -1.74 5.88
C ALA A 63 10.81 -2.57 7.13
N VAL A 64 9.88 -3.52 6.94
CA VAL A 64 9.19 -4.27 8.01
C VAL A 64 10.16 -4.88 9.02
N ASP A 65 11.21 -5.58 8.55
CA ASP A 65 12.19 -6.21 9.44
C ASP A 65 13.09 -5.20 10.15
N LYS A 66 13.43 -4.11 9.47
CA LYS A 66 14.28 -3.06 10.03
C LYS A 66 13.51 -2.19 11.04
N ALA A 67 12.19 -2.09 10.92
CA ALA A 67 11.34 -1.38 11.86
C ALA A 67 11.48 -1.93 13.29
N GLU A 68 11.73 -3.24 13.45
CA GLU A 68 11.96 -3.84 14.78
C GLU A 68 13.21 -3.29 15.46
N GLN A 69 14.17 -2.77 14.70
CA GLN A 69 15.41 -2.16 15.18
C GLN A 69 15.37 -0.62 15.19
N GLU A 70 14.45 -0.01 14.46
CA GLU A 70 14.30 1.44 14.30
C GLU A 70 12.87 1.90 14.65
N PRO A 71 12.32 1.53 15.83
CA PRO A 71 10.92 1.84 16.15
C PRO A 71 10.61 3.34 16.18
N GLU A 72 11.54 4.16 16.70
CA GLU A 72 11.37 5.62 16.78
C GLU A 72 11.17 6.23 15.38
N LEU A 73 12.01 5.83 14.40
CA LEU A 73 11.90 6.30 13.03
C LEU A 73 10.60 5.78 12.36
N ALA A 74 10.26 4.51 12.59
CA ALA A 74 9.02 3.93 12.06
C ALA A 74 7.79 4.69 12.58
N PHE A 75 7.73 5.03 13.87
CA PHE A 75 6.63 5.82 14.44
C PHE A 75 6.66 7.28 13.99
N ALA A 76 7.83 7.93 13.90
CA ALA A 76 7.93 9.29 13.40
C ALA A 76 7.34 9.41 11.98
N VAL A 77 7.71 8.49 11.07
CA VAL A 77 7.23 8.54 9.68
C VAL A 77 5.78 8.02 9.56
N ASN A 78 5.43 6.92 10.24
CA ASN A 78 4.14 6.25 10.02
C ASN A 78 3.00 6.74 10.93
N ARG A 79 3.31 7.37 12.08
CA ARG A 79 2.33 7.93 13.02
C ARG A 79 2.32 9.45 12.95
N ASP A 80 3.48 10.08 13.24
CA ASP A 80 3.55 11.54 13.40
C ASP A 80 3.39 12.26 12.06
N GLY A 81 4.02 11.75 10.99
CA GLY A 81 3.85 12.29 9.64
C GLY A 81 2.39 12.36 9.19
N PRO A 82 1.63 11.25 9.17
CA PRO A 82 0.18 11.28 8.88
C PRO A 82 -0.63 12.16 9.83
N ALA A 83 -0.25 12.25 11.11
CA ALA A 83 -0.90 13.15 12.07
C ALA A 83 -0.71 14.63 11.69
N HIS A 84 0.50 15.04 11.29
CA HIS A 84 0.79 16.40 10.84
C HIS A 84 0.01 16.74 9.56
N LEU A 85 -0.02 15.81 8.59
CA LEU A 85 -0.81 15.97 7.36
C LEU A 85 -2.31 16.11 7.66
N ALA A 86 -2.85 15.25 8.51
CA ALA A 86 -4.27 15.29 8.89
C ALA A 86 -4.62 16.59 9.61
N ALA A 87 -3.77 17.08 10.53
CA ALA A 87 -3.98 18.35 11.22
C ALA A 87 -3.97 19.54 10.25
N ALA A 88 -3.03 19.58 9.30
CA ALA A 88 -2.96 20.62 8.29
C ALA A 88 -4.18 20.56 7.35
N CYS A 89 -4.55 19.37 6.87
CA CYS A 89 -5.74 19.17 6.04
C CYS A 89 -7.03 19.62 6.75
N ALA A 90 -7.15 19.36 8.06
CA ALA A 90 -8.30 19.81 8.85
C ALA A 90 -8.41 21.34 8.90
N ARG A 91 -7.27 22.06 9.11
CA ARG A 91 -7.24 23.53 9.10
C ARG A 91 -7.60 24.10 7.74
N LEU A 92 -7.16 23.46 6.66
CA LEU A 92 -7.42 23.89 5.28
C LEU A 92 -8.76 23.41 4.73
N ASN A 93 -9.48 22.57 5.49
CA ASN A 93 -10.74 21.93 5.08
C ASN A 93 -10.62 21.14 3.75
N ILE A 94 -9.48 20.46 3.55
CA ILE A 94 -9.23 19.59 2.40
C ILE A 94 -9.14 18.12 2.82
N PRO A 95 -9.52 17.15 1.96
CA PRO A 95 -9.43 15.73 2.29
C PRO A 95 -8.00 15.20 2.23
N LEU A 96 -7.76 14.13 3.01
CA LEU A 96 -6.55 13.32 2.99
C LEU A 96 -6.89 11.88 2.61
N LEU A 97 -6.28 11.38 1.54
CA LEU A 97 -6.26 9.97 1.17
C LEU A 97 -4.93 9.38 1.67
N HIS A 98 -4.99 8.38 2.56
CA HIS A 98 -3.82 7.81 3.22
C HIS A 98 -3.72 6.31 2.97
N ILE A 99 -2.55 5.84 2.52
CA ILE A 99 -2.27 4.42 2.32
C ILE A 99 -1.87 3.79 3.64
N SER A 100 -2.57 2.71 4.03
CA SER A 100 -2.26 1.90 5.19
C SER A 100 -1.98 0.44 4.77
N THR A 101 -2.02 -0.51 5.71
CA THR A 101 -1.52 -1.88 5.51
C THR A 101 -2.40 -2.92 6.18
N ASP A 102 -2.38 -4.13 5.64
CA ASP A 102 -2.88 -5.38 6.22
C ASP A 102 -2.16 -5.80 7.51
N TYR A 103 -0.92 -5.33 7.74
CA TYR A 103 -0.13 -5.61 8.95
C TYR A 103 -0.72 -5.04 10.25
N VAL A 104 -1.83 -4.31 10.18
CA VAL A 104 -2.60 -3.90 11.37
C VAL A 104 -3.35 -5.07 12.01
N TYR A 105 -3.49 -6.20 11.31
CA TYR A 105 -4.17 -7.41 11.78
C TYR A 105 -3.20 -8.48 12.30
N ASP A 106 -3.70 -9.35 13.20
CA ASP A 106 -2.88 -10.42 13.84
C ASP A 106 -2.71 -11.68 12.99
N GLY A 107 -3.41 -11.79 11.88
CA GLY A 107 -3.32 -12.95 10.99
C GLY A 107 -4.00 -14.23 11.47
N ARG A 108 -4.80 -14.20 12.55
CA ARG A 108 -5.41 -15.38 13.17
C ARG A 108 -6.83 -15.67 12.69
N LYS A 109 -7.49 -14.72 12.04
CA LYS A 109 -8.83 -14.90 11.50
C LYS A 109 -8.82 -15.95 10.37
N PRO A 110 -9.75 -16.94 10.36
CA PRO A 110 -9.76 -17.98 9.35
C PRO A 110 -10.35 -17.55 7.98
N GLY A 111 -10.74 -16.30 7.82
CA GLY A 111 -11.28 -15.72 6.58
C GLY A 111 -10.79 -14.30 6.33
N PRO A 112 -11.27 -13.64 5.27
CA PRO A 112 -10.86 -12.27 4.96
C PRO A 112 -11.17 -11.30 6.11
N TYR A 113 -10.26 -10.36 6.35
CA TYR A 113 -10.47 -9.27 7.30
C TYR A 113 -11.39 -8.21 6.70
N VAL A 114 -12.35 -7.75 7.49
CA VAL A 114 -13.18 -6.58 7.19
C VAL A 114 -12.69 -5.37 8.00
N GLU A 115 -13.04 -4.15 7.60
CA GLU A 115 -12.53 -2.91 8.20
C GLU A 115 -12.86 -2.74 9.69
N ASN A 116 -13.92 -3.40 10.15
CA ASN A 116 -14.38 -3.37 11.56
C ASN A 116 -13.80 -4.49 12.42
N ASP A 117 -12.99 -5.39 11.87
CA ASP A 117 -12.30 -6.41 12.65
C ASP A 117 -11.31 -5.78 13.62
N THR A 118 -11.07 -6.47 14.73
CA THR A 118 -10.10 -6.02 15.73
C THR A 118 -8.70 -5.95 15.11
N VAL A 119 -8.06 -4.80 15.28
CA VAL A 119 -6.69 -4.55 14.84
C VAL A 119 -5.72 -4.86 16.00
N THR A 120 -4.76 -5.75 15.73
CA THR A 120 -3.78 -6.21 16.73
C THR A 120 -2.46 -6.54 16.00
N PRO A 121 -1.67 -5.52 15.65
CA PRO A 121 -0.44 -5.71 14.88
C PRO A 121 0.58 -6.57 15.63
N LEU A 122 1.31 -7.41 14.88
CA LEU A 122 2.29 -8.35 15.44
C LEU A 122 3.69 -7.74 15.64
N GLY A 123 4.00 -6.63 14.97
CA GLY A 123 5.33 -6.00 15.01
C GLY A 123 5.26 -4.48 14.88
N VAL A 124 6.42 -3.86 14.95
CA VAL A 124 6.59 -2.39 15.01
C VAL A 124 6.02 -1.70 13.76
N TYR A 125 6.25 -2.27 12.57
CA TYR A 125 5.70 -1.70 11.33
C TYR A 125 4.18 -1.59 11.38
N GLY A 126 3.49 -2.69 11.67
CA GLY A 126 2.02 -2.70 11.79
C GLY A 126 1.52 -1.76 12.87
N ALA A 127 2.17 -1.74 14.04
CA ALA A 127 1.83 -0.87 15.17
C ALA A 127 1.99 0.61 14.81
N SER A 128 3.08 0.99 14.14
CA SER A 128 3.33 2.38 13.71
C SER A 128 2.31 2.85 12.67
N LYS A 129 1.94 1.98 11.69
CA LYS A 129 0.91 2.28 10.70
C LYS A 129 -0.47 2.43 11.33
N LEU A 130 -0.84 1.53 12.25
CA LEU A 130 -2.11 1.62 12.99
C LEU A 130 -2.20 2.91 13.79
N ALA A 131 -1.14 3.30 14.49
CA ALA A 131 -1.11 4.55 15.22
C ALA A 131 -1.30 5.78 14.31
N GLY A 132 -0.82 5.73 13.07
CA GLY A 132 -1.08 6.72 12.03
C GLY A 132 -2.54 6.74 11.59
N ASP A 133 -3.14 5.56 11.32
CA ASP A 133 -4.57 5.42 10.99
C ASP A 133 -5.44 6.07 12.08
N GLU A 134 -5.14 5.80 13.36
CA GLU A 134 -5.87 6.34 14.50
C GLU A 134 -5.70 7.87 14.62
N ALA A 135 -4.49 8.38 14.39
CA ALA A 135 -4.23 9.82 14.41
C ALA A 135 -5.01 10.54 13.29
N VAL A 136 -4.99 10.02 12.07
CA VAL A 136 -5.75 10.56 10.94
C VAL A 136 -7.25 10.59 11.25
N ARG A 137 -7.80 9.46 11.71
CA ARG A 137 -9.24 9.35 12.07
C ARG A 137 -9.67 10.35 13.13
N ARG A 138 -8.81 10.59 14.12
CA ARG A 138 -9.09 11.53 15.22
C ARG A 138 -9.02 12.99 14.79
N LEU A 139 -8.09 13.34 13.90
CA LEU A 139 -7.77 14.73 13.56
C LEU A 139 -8.53 15.26 12.36
N LEU A 140 -8.96 14.40 11.44
CA LEU A 140 -9.56 14.83 10.18
C LEU A 140 -10.82 14.02 9.87
N ARG A 141 -11.99 14.66 9.75
CA ARG A 141 -13.23 13.99 9.33
C ARG A 141 -13.16 13.53 7.87
N ARG A 142 -12.69 14.40 6.96
CA ARG A 142 -12.60 14.13 5.50
C ARG A 142 -11.34 13.33 5.19
N HIS A 143 -11.28 12.09 5.68
CA HIS A 143 -10.17 11.17 5.41
C HIS A 143 -10.66 9.90 4.74
N LEU A 144 -9.82 9.35 3.88
CA LEU A 144 -9.96 8.00 3.36
C LEU A 144 -8.65 7.25 3.63
N ILE A 145 -8.70 6.23 4.48
CA ILE A 145 -7.59 5.34 4.76
C ILE A 145 -7.78 4.08 3.94
N LEU A 146 -6.85 3.81 3.02
CA LEU A 146 -6.89 2.64 2.16
C LEU A 146 -5.87 1.62 2.66
N ARG A 147 -6.31 0.57 3.35
CA ARG A 147 -5.46 -0.56 3.73
C ARG A 147 -5.25 -1.45 2.53
N VAL A 148 -4.00 -1.70 2.20
CA VAL A 148 -3.57 -2.53 1.07
C VAL A 148 -2.69 -3.66 1.55
N SER A 149 -2.51 -4.71 0.73
CA SER A 149 -1.65 -5.84 1.04
C SER A 149 -0.72 -6.18 -0.12
N TRP A 150 0.46 -6.71 0.17
CA TRP A 150 1.40 -7.32 -0.77
C TRP A 150 1.65 -6.50 -2.04
N VAL A 151 1.94 -5.20 -1.87
CA VAL A 151 2.10 -4.26 -2.97
C VAL A 151 3.29 -4.63 -3.85
N PHE A 152 3.04 -4.73 -5.15
CA PHE A 152 4.07 -4.89 -6.17
C PHE A 152 3.84 -3.91 -7.33
N GLY A 153 4.91 -3.55 -8.05
CA GLY A 153 4.80 -2.58 -9.15
C GLY A 153 6.03 -2.52 -10.03
N ILE A 154 5.93 -1.72 -11.07
CA ILE A 154 6.99 -1.52 -12.06
C ILE A 154 8.19 -0.81 -11.44
N HIS A 155 7.95 0.14 -10.53
CA HIS A 155 8.98 0.93 -9.88
C HIS A 155 9.43 0.33 -8.53
N GLY A 156 10.67 0.63 -8.13
CA GLY A 156 11.20 0.25 -6.83
C GLY A 156 11.55 -1.25 -6.72
N HIS A 157 11.78 -1.67 -5.47
CA HIS A 157 12.08 -3.06 -5.10
C HIS A 157 10.82 -3.74 -4.57
N ASN A 158 10.57 -5.00 -4.99
CA ASN A 158 9.42 -5.78 -4.52
C ASN A 158 9.63 -7.28 -4.69
N PHE A 159 8.67 -8.06 -4.20
CA PHE A 159 8.71 -9.51 -4.24
C PHE A 159 8.81 -10.07 -5.67
N VAL A 160 8.06 -9.51 -6.63
CA VAL A 160 8.08 -9.97 -8.03
C VAL A 160 9.49 -9.86 -8.62
N LYS A 161 10.13 -8.70 -8.47
CA LYS A 161 11.50 -8.49 -8.97
C LYS A 161 12.52 -9.39 -8.27
N THR A 162 12.32 -9.66 -6.99
CA THR A 162 13.17 -10.59 -6.23
C THR A 162 13.03 -12.00 -6.78
N ILE A 163 11.82 -12.50 -6.99
CA ILE A 163 11.57 -13.83 -7.56
C ILE A 163 12.13 -13.93 -8.98
N LEU A 164 11.93 -12.94 -9.84
CA LEU A 164 12.47 -12.92 -11.19
C LEU A 164 14.01 -13.00 -11.21
N ARG A 165 14.66 -12.19 -10.36
CA ARG A 165 16.14 -12.25 -10.23
C ARG A 165 16.61 -13.63 -9.78
N LEU A 166 16.00 -14.17 -8.74
CA LEU A 166 16.38 -15.50 -8.22
C LEU A 166 16.07 -16.62 -9.23
N ALA A 167 14.97 -16.50 -10.01
CA ALA A 167 14.60 -17.46 -11.04
C ALA A 167 15.62 -17.52 -12.20
N ARG A 168 16.33 -16.42 -12.44
CA ARG A 168 17.45 -16.34 -13.43
C ARG A 168 18.77 -16.87 -12.88
N GLU A 169 18.92 -17.00 -11.57
CA GLU A 169 20.16 -17.39 -10.91
C GLU A 169 20.17 -18.83 -10.38
N ARG A 170 18.98 -19.41 -10.11
CA ARG A 170 18.84 -20.67 -9.36
C ARG A 170 17.95 -21.68 -10.07
N GLU A 171 18.24 -22.96 -9.90
CA GLU A 171 17.39 -24.05 -10.41
C GLU A 171 16.17 -24.34 -9.52
N GLU A 172 16.25 -23.99 -8.23
CA GLU A 172 15.18 -24.16 -7.27
C GLU A 172 14.94 -22.87 -6.46
N LEU A 173 13.69 -22.53 -6.26
CA LEU A 173 13.25 -21.48 -5.30
C LEU A 173 12.44 -22.15 -4.18
N ARG A 174 12.74 -21.78 -2.94
CA ARG A 174 11.99 -22.21 -1.74
C ARG A 174 11.16 -21.04 -1.24
N VAL A 175 9.83 -21.17 -1.20
CA VAL A 175 8.91 -20.07 -0.89
C VAL A 175 7.84 -20.50 0.09
N VAL A 176 7.55 -19.64 1.07
CA VAL A 176 6.57 -19.87 2.14
C VAL A 176 5.16 -20.09 1.56
N ALA A 177 4.48 -21.16 2.00
CA ALA A 177 3.18 -21.58 1.50
C ALA A 177 2.06 -21.53 2.55
N ASP A 178 2.36 -21.20 3.79
CA ASP A 178 1.43 -21.13 4.93
C ASP A 178 1.11 -19.69 5.36
N GLN A 179 1.44 -18.70 4.54
CA GLN A 179 1.02 -17.31 4.67
C GLN A 179 0.11 -16.94 3.49
N TYR A 180 -1.10 -16.48 3.80
CA TYR A 180 -2.13 -16.12 2.84
C TYR A 180 -2.30 -14.60 2.74
N GLY A 181 -2.49 -14.09 1.54
CA GLY A 181 -2.71 -12.66 1.29
C GLY A 181 -3.14 -12.39 -0.15
N CYS A 182 -3.18 -11.13 -0.51
CA CYS A 182 -3.62 -10.67 -1.82
C CYS A 182 -2.54 -9.79 -2.45
N PRO A 183 -1.80 -10.26 -3.47
CA PRO A 183 -0.92 -9.40 -4.25
C PRO A 183 -1.69 -8.22 -4.83
N THR A 184 -1.16 -7.01 -4.72
CA THR A 184 -1.86 -5.80 -5.18
C THR A 184 -0.94 -4.97 -6.06
N PHE A 185 -1.35 -4.75 -7.30
CA PHE A 185 -0.57 -3.95 -8.25
C PHE A 185 -0.63 -2.46 -7.87
N ALA A 186 0.54 -1.83 -7.76
CA ALA A 186 0.65 -0.42 -7.38
C ALA A 186 -0.10 0.53 -8.33
N GLY A 187 -0.18 0.17 -9.62
CA GLY A 187 -0.96 0.90 -10.61
C GLY A 187 -2.46 0.88 -10.31
N ASP A 188 -3.01 -0.25 -9.83
CA ASP A 188 -4.43 -0.34 -9.48
C ASP A 188 -4.74 0.46 -8.21
N ILE A 189 -3.82 0.48 -7.24
CA ILE A 189 -3.94 1.34 -6.04
C ILE A 189 -3.94 2.82 -6.47
N ALA A 190 -3.04 3.20 -7.39
CA ALA A 190 -2.94 4.56 -7.88
C ALA A 190 -4.21 4.99 -8.63
N ASP A 191 -4.75 4.15 -9.52
CA ASP A 191 -6.02 4.42 -10.22
C ASP A 191 -7.16 4.62 -9.23
N THR A 192 -7.27 3.73 -8.22
CA THR A 192 -8.27 3.81 -7.16
C THR A 192 -8.17 5.13 -6.38
N LEU A 193 -6.97 5.53 -5.96
CA LEU A 193 -6.77 6.76 -5.20
C LEU A 193 -7.06 8.01 -6.04
N LEU A 194 -6.68 8.03 -7.32
CA LEU A 194 -6.97 9.14 -8.23
C LEU A 194 -8.46 9.28 -8.52
N GLU A 195 -9.15 8.16 -8.72
CA GLU A 195 -10.61 8.15 -8.85
C GLU A 195 -11.29 8.72 -7.60
N LEU A 196 -10.89 8.24 -6.41
CA LEU A 196 -11.45 8.70 -5.14
C LEU A 196 -11.14 10.19 -4.87
N ALA A 197 -9.95 10.65 -5.26
CA ALA A 197 -9.57 12.05 -5.13
C ALA A 197 -10.55 12.97 -5.89
N GLY A 198 -11.00 12.54 -7.08
CA GLY A 198 -11.96 13.28 -7.90
C GLY A 198 -13.41 13.29 -7.38
N ARG A 199 -13.72 12.44 -6.40
CA ARG A 199 -15.09 12.19 -5.94
C ARG A 199 -15.42 12.78 -4.55
N GLY A 200 -14.64 13.76 -4.08
CA GLY A 200 -14.78 14.31 -2.72
C GLY A 200 -16.21 14.77 -2.38
N ALA A 201 -16.91 15.45 -3.29
CA ALA A 201 -18.29 15.89 -3.07
C ALA A 201 -19.29 14.72 -2.99
N GLU A 202 -19.09 13.67 -3.80
CA GLU A 202 -19.91 12.45 -3.74
C GLU A 202 -19.69 11.70 -2.41
N ILE A 203 -18.42 11.60 -1.98
CA ILE A 203 -18.06 10.96 -0.71
C ILE A 203 -18.65 11.74 0.48
N ASP A 204 -18.64 13.08 0.43
CA ASP A 204 -19.31 13.92 1.43
C ASP A 204 -20.83 13.64 1.46
N ALA A 205 -21.48 13.55 0.30
CA ALA A 205 -22.93 13.36 0.20
C ALA A 205 -23.42 12.02 0.76
N CYS A 206 -22.60 10.95 0.65
CA CYS A 206 -22.96 9.63 1.17
C CYS A 206 -22.33 9.30 2.54
N ASP A 207 -21.70 10.29 3.21
CA ASP A 207 -20.90 10.11 4.43
C ASP A 207 -19.90 8.95 4.28
N GLY A 208 -19.22 8.95 3.13
CA GLY A 208 -18.36 7.86 2.67
C GLY A 208 -16.91 7.93 3.18
N TRP A 209 -16.56 8.93 4.01
CA TRP A 209 -15.22 9.01 4.59
C TRP A 209 -14.97 7.88 5.59
N GLY A 210 -13.72 7.44 5.72
CA GLY A 210 -13.34 6.42 6.68
C GLY A 210 -12.29 5.44 6.17
N VAL A 211 -12.29 4.23 6.76
CA VAL A 211 -11.34 3.16 6.43
C VAL A 211 -11.95 2.22 5.41
N TYR A 212 -11.14 1.84 4.42
CA TYR A 212 -11.48 0.88 3.37
C TYR A 212 -10.33 -0.07 3.11
N HIS A 213 -10.67 -1.25 2.59
CA HIS A 213 -9.71 -2.21 2.09
C HIS A 213 -9.65 -2.17 0.56
N TYR A 214 -8.44 -2.32 0.02
CA TYR A 214 -8.23 -2.56 -1.40
C TYR A 214 -7.07 -3.53 -1.61
N CYS A 215 -7.34 -4.63 -2.27
CA CYS A 215 -6.29 -5.59 -2.66
C CYS A 215 -6.66 -6.28 -3.97
N GLY A 216 -5.67 -6.87 -4.62
CA GLY A 216 -5.92 -7.68 -5.81
C GLY A 216 -6.56 -9.02 -5.47
N GLU A 217 -7.17 -9.68 -6.45
CA GLU A 217 -7.82 -10.98 -6.29
C GLU A 217 -7.37 -11.99 -7.36
N PRO A 218 -7.54 -13.30 -7.12
CA PRO A 218 -7.95 -13.93 -5.86
C PRO A 218 -6.84 -13.95 -4.80
N ALA A 219 -7.19 -14.27 -3.55
CA ALA A 219 -6.21 -14.55 -2.50
C ALA A 219 -5.30 -15.73 -2.88
N THR A 220 -4.04 -15.69 -2.43
CA THR A 220 -3.04 -16.72 -2.69
C THR A 220 -2.04 -16.82 -1.54
N THR A 221 -1.03 -17.69 -1.66
CA THR A 221 0.14 -17.74 -0.77
C THR A 221 1.36 -17.10 -1.45
N TRP A 222 2.42 -16.78 -0.68
CA TRP A 222 3.68 -16.35 -1.30
C TRP A 222 4.21 -17.36 -2.30
N HIS A 223 4.09 -18.67 -1.99
CA HIS A 223 4.43 -19.76 -2.92
C HIS A 223 3.58 -19.72 -4.18
N GLY A 224 2.25 -19.58 -4.04
CA GLY A 224 1.34 -19.49 -5.20
C GLY A 224 1.64 -18.27 -6.07
N PHE A 225 1.94 -17.12 -5.43
CA PHE A 225 2.34 -15.91 -6.16
C PHE A 225 3.69 -16.09 -6.88
N ALA A 226 4.70 -16.67 -6.21
CA ALA A 226 6.01 -16.95 -6.83
C ALA A 226 5.88 -17.94 -8.01
N SER A 227 5.03 -18.97 -7.88
CA SER A 227 4.76 -19.92 -8.96
C SER A 227 4.15 -19.25 -10.18
N ALA A 228 3.19 -18.34 -9.98
CA ALA A 228 2.58 -17.58 -11.07
C ALA A 228 3.60 -16.60 -11.73
N ILE A 229 4.49 -15.98 -10.96
CA ILE A 229 5.56 -15.12 -11.50
C ILE A 229 6.48 -15.93 -12.42
N VAL A 230 6.93 -17.11 -11.96
CA VAL A 230 7.80 -17.99 -12.75
C VAL A 230 7.10 -18.53 -13.99
N GLU A 231 5.83 -18.92 -13.87
CA GLU A 231 5.00 -19.40 -14.98
C GLU A 231 4.93 -18.35 -16.11
N LEU A 232 4.52 -17.13 -15.76
CA LEU A 232 4.35 -16.03 -16.72
C LEU A 232 5.70 -15.55 -17.30
N ALA A 233 6.77 -15.57 -16.50
CA ALA A 233 8.09 -15.19 -16.96
C ALA A 233 8.67 -16.22 -17.96
N ARG A 234 8.42 -17.53 -17.76
CA ARG A 234 8.82 -18.60 -18.70
C ARG A 234 8.20 -18.47 -20.09
N ALA A 235 7.03 -17.87 -20.19
CA ALA A 235 6.40 -17.57 -21.47
C ALA A 235 7.14 -16.45 -22.26
N ARG A 236 8.03 -15.70 -21.59
CA ARG A 236 8.73 -14.52 -22.13
C ARG A 236 10.24 -14.71 -22.27
N GLU A 237 10.84 -15.54 -21.41
CA GLU A 237 12.27 -15.79 -21.37
C GLU A 237 12.61 -17.21 -20.90
N SER A 238 13.78 -17.72 -21.29
CA SER A 238 14.30 -18.97 -20.77
C SER A 238 14.86 -18.76 -19.36
N LEU A 239 14.37 -19.55 -18.40
CA LEU A 239 14.79 -19.47 -17.01
C LEU A 239 15.43 -20.78 -16.54
N PRO A 240 16.57 -20.75 -15.81
CA PRO A 240 17.17 -21.94 -15.22
C PRO A 240 16.36 -22.57 -14.09
N VAL A 241 15.48 -21.80 -13.43
CA VAL A 241 14.63 -22.34 -12.37
C VAL A 241 13.79 -23.50 -12.89
N LYS A 242 13.81 -24.62 -12.20
CA LYS A 242 13.04 -25.84 -12.52
C LYS A 242 11.81 -25.97 -11.62
N THR A 243 12.00 -25.67 -10.33
CA THR A 243 10.97 -25.88 -9.30
C THR A 243 10.82 -24.66 -8.40
N VAL A 244 9.59 -24.43 -7.95
CA VAL A 244 9.27 -23.54 -6.82
C VAL A 244 8.73 -24.46 -5.71
N THR A 245 9.55 -24.66 -4.68
CA THR A 245 9.26 -25.62 -3.60
C THR A 245 8.56 -24.89 -2.45
N ALA A 246 7.42 -25.44 -2.02
CA ALA A 246 6.69 -24.95 -0.86
C ALA A 246 7.44 -25.24 0.44
N ILE A 247 7.59 -24.24 1.29
CA ILE A 247 8.14 -24.35 2.66
C ILE A 247 7.17 -23.71 3.65
N THR A 248 7.40 -23.94 4.94
CA THR A 248 6.62 -23.31 6.01
C THR A 248 7.28 -22.02 6.50
N THR A 249 6.53 -21.21 7.24
CA THR A 249 7.07 -20.03 7.94
C THR A 249 8.22 -20.40 8.89
N ALA A 250 8.16 -21.57 9.54
CA ALA A 250 9.21 -22.06 10.43
C ALA A 250 10.55 -22.34 9.69
N ASP A 251 10.48 -22.68 8.41
CA ASP A 251 11.66 -22.92 7.57
C ASP A 251 12.34 -21.62 7.08
N TYR A 252 11.67 -20.48 7.27
CA TYR A 252 12.15 -19.16 6.83
C TYR A 252 11.95 -18.09 7.93
N PRO A 253 12.71 -18.16 9.03
CA PRO A 253 12.58 -17.19 10.12
C PRO A 253 12.95 -15.77 9.66
N THR A 254 12.16 -14.79 10.09
CA THR A 254 12.36 -13.36 9.81
C THR A 254 12.37 -12.56 11.12
N PRO A 255 13.06 -11.39 11.18
CA PRO A 255 13.09 -10.55 12.37
C PRO A 255 11.71 -10.12 12.87
N ALA A 256 10.86 -9.63 11.96
CA ALA A 256 9.48 -9.30 12.28
C ALA A 256 8.56 -10.50 12.03
N ALA A 257 7.58 -10.71 12.91
CA ALA A 257 6.54 -11.71 12.72
C ALA A 257 5.66 -11.36 11.50
N ARG A 258 5.32 -12.39 10.70
CA ARG A 258 4.41 -12.25 9.56
C ARG A 258 3.05 -12.84 9.90
N PRO A 259 1.93 -12.18 9.57
CA PRO A 259 0.60 -12.76 9.76
C PRO A 259 0.44 -14.01 8.87
N ALA A 260 -0.15 -15.08 9.44
CA ALA A 260 -0.47 -16.28 8.65
C ALA A 260 -1.60 -16.02 7.64
N ASN A 261 -2.49 -15.07 7.93
CA ASN A 261 -3.52 -14.61 7.03
C ASN A 261 -3.58 -13.07 7.01
N SER A 262 -3.46 -12.47 5.85
CA SER A 262 -3.61 -11.03 5.61
C SER A 262 -4.56 -10.73 4.46
N VAL A 263 -5.46 -11.65 4.16
CA VAL A 263 -6.48 -11.48 3.12
C VAL A 263 -7.48 -10.40 3.56
N LEU A 264 -7.68 -9.40 2.71
CA LEU A 264 -8.59 -8.28 2.95
C LEU A 264 -9.91 -8.49 2.17
N ASP A 265 -11.04 -8.19 2.80
CA ASP A 265 -12.35 -8.10 2.16
C ASP A 265 -12.55 -6.67 1.64
N CYS A 266 -12.80 -6.51 0.35
CA CYS A 266 -13.00 -5.21 -0.31
C CYS A 266 -14.48 -4.88 -0.54
N ALA A 267 -15.41 -5.67 -0.01
CA ALA A 267 -16.85 -5.53 -0.26
C ALA A 267 -17.40 -4.15 0.17
N ARG A 268 -16.84 -3.56 1.25
CA ARG A 268 -17.24 -2.23 1.71
C ARG A 268 -16.90 -1.14 0.70
N LEU A 269 -15.70 -1.17 0.10
CA LEU A 269 -15.31 -0.22 -0.94
C LEU A 269 -16.19 -0.36 -2.17
N ALA A 270 -16.44 -1.60 -2.59
CA ALA A 270 -17.34 -1.91 -3.70
C ALA A 270 -18.78 -1.43 -3.47
N ALA A 271 -19.35 -1.72 -2.31
CA ALA A 271 -20.74 -1.38 -1.99
C ALA A 271 -20.96 0.14 -1.80
N ARG A 272 -20.00 0.85 -1.18
CA ARG A 272 -20.18 2.26 -0.83
C ARG A 272 -19.66 3.21 -1.91
N LEU A 273 -18.58 2.84 -2.60
CA LEU A 273 -17.89 3.72 -3.54
C LEU A 273 -17.79 3.13 -4.95
N GLY A 274 -18.37 1.94 -5.19
CA GLY A 274 -18.45 1.33 -6.52
C GLY A 274 -17.15 0.81 -7.10
N ILE A 275 -16.06 0.78 -6.31
CA ILE A 275 -14.73 0.36 -6.77
C ILE A 275 -14.52 -1.12 -6.46
N GLN A 276 -14.25 -1.90 -7.49
CA GLN A 276 -14.03 -3.35 -7.40
C GLN A 276 -12.53 -3.68 -7.38
N PRO A 277 -12.13 -4.75 -6.65
CA PRO A 277 -10.80 -5.32 -6.78
C PRO A 277 -10.51 -5.74 -8.23
N ARG A 278 -9.23 -5.67 -8.62
CA ARG A 278 -8.78 -6.17 -9.92
C ARG A 278 -7.98 -7.45 -9.76
N PRO A 279 -8.04 -8.37 -10.76
CA PRO A 279 -7.19 -9.55 -10.74
C PRO A 279 -5.70 -9.14 -10.78
N TRP A 280 -4.94 -9.51 -9.74
CA TRP A 280 -3.51 -9.16 -9.65
C TRP A 280 -2.66 -9.74 -10.78
N ARG A 281 -3.11 -10.82 -11.45
CA ARG A 281 -2.43 -11.38 -12.62
C ARG A 281 -2.32 -10.38 -13.77
N VAL A 282 -3.32 -9.52 -13.97
CA VAL A 282 -3.28 -8.44 -14.98
C VAL A 282 -2.15 -7.45 -14.68
N GLY A 283 -2.03 -7.02 -13.43
CA GLY A 283 -0.94 -6.14 -13.00
C GLY A 283 0.44 -6.82 -13.09
N LEU A 284 0.51 -8.13 -12.83
CA LEU A 284 1.75 -8.91 -12.97
C LEU A 284 2.18 -9.00 -14.44
N GLU A 285 1.26 -9.26 -15.36
CA GLU A 285 1.53 -9.27 -16.80
C GLU A 285 2.02 -7.89 -17.26
N ALA A 286 1.34 -6.81 -16.85
CA ALA A 286 1.76 -5.45 -17.15
C ALA A 286 3.19 -5.13 -16.65
N LEU A 287 3.57 -5.63 -15.47
CA LEU A 287 4.94 -5.49 -14.95
C LEU A 287 5.96 -6.26 -15.81
N LEU A 288 5.61 -7.49 -16.23
CA LEU A 288 6.50 -8.34 -17.02
C LEU A 288 6.69 -7.84 -18.46
N ASP A 289 5.76 -7.07 -19.01
CA ASP A 289 5.81 -6.50 -20.35
C ASP A 289 6.64 -5.20 -20.44
N VAL A 290 6.98 -4.59 -19.31
CA VAL A 290 7.92 -3.45 -19.25
C VAL A 290 9.35 -3.98 -19.34
N ARG A 291 10.02 -3.74 -20.47
CA ARG A 291 11.44 -4.09 -20.73
C ARG A 291 12.36 -2.95 -20.33
#